data_15a551ba64d7c03b9decf6f32e7d7b08
#
_entry.id   15a551ba64d7c03b9decf6f32e7d7b08
#
_cell.length_a   1.000
_cell.length_b   1.000
_cell.length_c   1.000
_cell.angle_alpha   90.00
_cell.angle_beta   90.00
_cell.angle_gamma   90.00
#
_symmetry.space_group_name_H-M   'P 1'
#
loop_
_entity.id
_entity.type
_entity.pdbx_description
1 polymer ?
#
loop_
_entity_poly.entity_id
_entity_poly.type
_entity_poly.pdbx_seq_one_letter_code
_entity_poly.pdbx_strand_id
1 'polypeptide(L)'
;MRPTISKFLALGATASAFALLAGACGSGSTSSGGGASSDQVHQMYTWVSTDNDRAQWQSFVDAAKEKDPNFTLTFDGPAFNDYWTKVKTRMVASDAPCILTTQAARAQELSGLLEPLDSYMEAAGIKASDYNAAMMQGMTVDGHVLALPYDAEPDVLYYNREMFEKAGLQAPSTSYTTEQFLKDAKALTGDGKYGIAVKPSLLGNAPGDFGIAFGGQVSKDGKNTLTDPKFVEGVQ
;
A
#
# COMPACT_ATOMS: atom_id res chain seq x y z
N MET A 1 -53.64 37.13 -21.62
CA MET A 1 -53.84 37.11 -23.09
C MET A 1 -53.09 35.95 -23.67
N ARG A 2 -53.81 34.93 -24.11
CA ARG A 2 -53.32 33.90 -25.07
C ARG A 2 -53.61 34.49 -26.47
N PRO A 3 -52.87 34.08 -27.51
CA PRO A 3 -53.23 32.91 -28.32
C PRO A 3 -52.02 32.15 -28.88
N THR A 4 -52.16 30.85 -29.04
CA THR A 4 -52.65 29.94 -30.15
C THR A 4 -51.58 29.59 -31.19
N ILE A 5 -51.16 28.35 -31.17
CA ILE A 5 -51.23 27.23 -32.13
C ILE A 5 -50.85 27.53 -33.60
N SER A 6 -49.90 26.78 -34.13
CA SER A 6 -50.11 26.10 -35.39
C SER A 6 -49.13 24.95 -35.62
N LYS A 7 -49.70 23.82 -36.03
CA LYS A 7 -49.14 22.56 -36.48
C LYS A 7 -48.57 22.70 -37.89
N PHE A 8 -47.65 21.81 -38.26
CA PHE A 8 -47.57 21.04 -39.53
C PHE A 8 -46.40 20.05 -39.39
N LEU A 9 -46.70 18.83 -39.40
CA LEU A 9 -46.68 17.63 -40.23
C LEU A 9 -45.61 17.68 -41.37
N ALA A 10 -44.74 16.67 -41.42
CA ALA A 10 -44.71 15.54 -42.30
C ALA A 10 -43.30 14.94 -42.46
N LEU A 11 -43.20 13.71 -42.21
CA LEU A 11 -42.67 12.56 -42.99
C LEU A 11 -41.26 12.70 -43.63
N GLY A 12 -40.41 11.74 -43.27
CA GLY A 12 -39.21 11.37 -44.00
C GLY A 12 -38.49 10.23 -43.29
N ALA A 13 -38.97 9.00 -43.53
CA ALA A 13 -38.27 7.80 -43.08
C ALA A 13 -37.09 7.52 -44.02
N THR A 14 -35.88 7.46 -43.46
CA THR A 14 -34.75 6.74 -44.06
C THR A 14 -34.09 5.90 -43.00
N ALA A 15 -34.30 4.60 -43.12
CA ALA A 15 -33.59 3.57 -42.38
C ALA A 15 -32.13 3.58 -42.81
N SER A 16 -31.24 3.89 -41.90
CA SER A 16 -29.81 3.57 -42.02
C SER A 16 -29.45 2.62 -40.92
N ALA A 17 -29.25 1.38 -41.29
CA ALA A 17 -28.72 0.33 -40.43
C ALA A 17 -27.30 0.66 -40.02
N PHE A 18 -27.13 1.03 -38.76
CA PHE A 18 -25.83 1.02 -38.11
C PHE A 18 -25.61 -0.38 -37.52
N ALA A 19 -24.73 -1.11 -38.16
CA ALA A 19 -24.22 -2.37 -37.66
C ALA A 19 -23.45 -2.09 -36.35
N LEU A 20 -24.02 -2.55 -35.24
CA LEU A 20 -23.35 -2.66 -33.94
C LEU A 20 -22.30 -3.77 -34.04
N LEU A 21 -21.06 -3.40 -34.22
CA LEU A 21 -19.93 -4.26 -33.89
C LEU A 21 -19.76 -4.26 -32.37
N ALA A 22 -20.55 -5.08 -31.72
CA ALA A 22 -20.28 -5.51 -30.38
C ALA A 22 -19.06 -6.45 -30.41
N GLY A 23 -17.89 -5.90 -30.16
CA GLY A 23 -16.72 -6.69 -29.79
C GLY A 23 -16.96 -7.31 -28.44
N ALA A 24 -17.46 -8.52 -28.43
CA ALA A 24 -17.59 -9.36 -27.26
C ALA A 24 -16.20 -9.71 -26.74
N CYS A 25 -15.90 -9.35 -25.50
CA CYS A 25 -14.96 -10.09 -24.69
C CYS A 25 -15.49 -11.51 -24.57
N GLY A 26 -14.88 -12.43 -25.29
CA GLY A 26 -15.31 -13.80 -25.37
C GLY A 26 -15.08 -14.55 -24.07
N SER A 27 -16.16 -14.91 -23.44
CA SER A 27 -16.20 -16.12 -22.62
C SER A 27 -16.05 -17.30 -23.56
N GLY A 28 -15.07 -18.11 -23.37
CA GLY A 28 -15.08 -19.26 -24.21
C GLY A 28 -13.96 -20.23 -24.00
N SER A 29 -14.30 -21.33 -23.57
CA SER A 29 -13.88 -22.66 -24.02
C SER A 29 -12.42 -23.06 -23.76
N THR A 30 -12.34 -23.94 -22.78
CA THR A 30 -11.38 -25.04 -22.71
C THR A 30 -10.60 -25.30 -24.01
N SER A 31 -9.32 -25.00 -24.00
CA SER A 31 -8.33 -25.76 -24.74
C SER A 31 -6.99 -25.72 -24.03
N SER A 32 -6.51 -26.89 -23.79
CA SER A 32 -5.21 -27.33 -23.34
C SER A 32 -4.02 -26.49 -23.84
N GLY A 33 -3.10 -26.17 -22.90
CA GLY A 33 -1.68 -26.12 -23.20
C GLY A 33 -1.26 -25.04 -24.20
N GLY A 34 -1.29 -23.78 -23.78
CA GLY A 34 -0.57 -22.72 -24.48
C GLY A 34 0.28 -21.98 -23.47
N GLY A 35 1.60 -22.10 -23.58
CA GLY A 35 2.53 -21.27 -22.85
C GLY A 35 2.16 -19.81 -23.04
N ALA A 36 2.07 -19.06 -21.96
CA ALA A 36 1.90 -17.62 -21.99
C ALA A 36 2.97 -17.06 -22.93
N SER A 37 2.54 -16.31 -23.95
CA SER A 37 3.49 -15.67 -24.85
C SER A 37 4.31 -14.68 -24.03
N SER A 38 5.62 -14.81 -24.10
CA SER A 38 6.62 -14.05 -23.37
C SER A 38 6.67 -12.55 -23.68
N ASP A 39 5.74 -12.04 -24.47
CA ASP A 39 5.76 -10.66 -24.96
C ASP A 39 4.77 -9.73 -24.25
N GLN A 40 4.20 -10.13 -23.12
CA GLN A 40 3.30 -9.25 -22.38
C GLN A 40 4.08 -8.25 -21.52
N VAL A 41 3.93 -6.97 -21.85
CA VAL A 41 4.40 -5.89 -20.98
C VAL A 41 3.47 -5.78 -19.79
N HIS A 42 4.00 -6.09 -18.61
CA HIS A 42 3.26 -5.90 -17.37
C HIS A 42 3.36 -4.44 -16.91
N GLN A 43 2.25 -3.89 -16.49
CA GLN A 43 2.19 -2.54 -15.92
C GLN A 43 1.95 -2.63 -14.41
N MET A 44 2.77 -1.93 -13.65
CA MET A 44 2.64 -1.81 -12.20
C MET A 44 2.40 -0.35 -11.81
N TYR A 45 1.40 -0.13 -10.98
CA TYR A 45 1.14 1.15 -10.36
C TYR A 45 1.68 1.15 -8.93
N THR A 46 2.62 2.04 -8.67
CA THR A 46 3.33 2.13 -7.39
C THR A 46 3.61 3.58 -7.03
N TRP A 47 4.09 3.85 -5.84
CA TRP A 47 4.60 5.18 -5.53
C TRP A 47 6.03 5.33 -6.01
N VAL A 48 6.31 6.50 -6.58
CA VAL A 48 7.65 6.92 -7.00
C VAL A 48 7.85 8.36 -6.54
N SER A 49 8.39 8.53 -5.34
CA SER A 49 8.58 9.84 -4.72
C SER A 49 9.91 10.49 -5.10
N THR A 50 10.91 9.67 -5.39
CA THR A 50 12.30 10.08 -5.62
C THR A 50 12.93 9.27 -6.75
N ASP A 51 14.08 9.74 -7.24
CA ASP A 51 14.89 8.97 -8.18
C ASP A 51 15.43 7.67 -7.55
N ASN A 52 15.65 7.66 -6.24
CA ASN A 52 16.05 6.44 -5.53
C ASN A 52 14.94 5.38 -5.55
N ASP A 53 13.67 5.75 -5.36
CA ASP A 53 12.55 4.81 -5.48
C ASP A 53 12.51 4.20 -6.88
N ARG A 54 12.69 5.05 -7.90
CA ARG A 54 12.76 4.60 -9.29
C ARG A 54 13.91 3.62 -9.52
N ALA A 55 15.09 3.92 -9.00
CA ALA A 55 16.25 3.04 -9.11
C ALA A 55 16.03 1.71 -8.39
N GLN A 56 15.37 1.73 -7.22
CA GLN A 56 15.01 0.52 -6.48
C GLN A 56 14.04 -0.36 -7.28
N TRP A 57 12.95 0.20 -7.81
CA TRP A 57 12.02 -0.57 -8.65
C TRP A 57 12.71 -1.11 -9.91
N GLN A 58 13.59 -0.32 -10.53
CA GLN A 58 14.35 -0.79 -11.68
C GLN A 58 15.25 -1.98 -11.32
N SER A 59 15.86 -1.99 -10.14
CA SER A 59 16.69 -3.12 -9.70
C SER A 59 15.90 -4.43 -9.56
N PHE A 60 14.62 -4.37 -9.14
CA PHE A 60 13.74 -5.55 -9.14
C PHE A 60 13.44 -6.04 -10.55
N VAL A 61 13.18 -5.12 -11.48
CA VAL A 61 12.96 -5.47 -12.91
C VAL A 61 14.22 -6.14 -13.48
N ASP A 62 15.39 -5.60 -13.20
CA ASP A 62 16.66 -6.12 -13.70
C ASP A 62 16.96 -7.51 -13.12
N ALA A 63 16.71 -7.71 -11.82
CA ALA A 63 16.86 -9.02 -11.19
C ALA A 63 15.86 -10.07 -11.75
N ALA A 64 14.64 -9.65 -12.09
CA ALA A 64 13.68 -10.53 -12.75
C ALA A 64 14.14 -10.93 -14.15
N LYS A 65 14.75 -10.02 -14.91
CA LYS A 65 15.33 -10.29 -16.23
C LYS A 65 16.51 -11.27 -16.20
N GLU A 66 17.23 -11.35 -15.09
CA GLU A 66 18.26 -12.39 -14.93
C GLU A 66 17.66 -13.81 -14.93
N LYS A 67 16.40 -13.96 -14.50
CA LYS A 67 15.67 -15.22 -14.47
C LYS A 67 14.91 -15.49 -15.77
N ASP A 68 14.30 -14.48 -16.32
CA ASP A 68 13.57 -14.48 -17.58
C ASP A 68 13.98 -13.26 -18.43
N PRO A 69 14.88 -13.43 -19.41
CA PRO A 69 15.33 -12.35 -20.28
C PRO A 69 14.22 -11.64 -21.06
N ASN A 70 13.06 -12.28 -21.23
CA ASN A 70 11.90 -11.70 -21.91
C ASN A 70 10.95 -10.98 -20.95
N PHE A 71 11.23 -11.02 -19.63
CA PHE A 71 10.41 -10.32 -18.65
C PHE A 71 10.45 -8.82 -18.89
N THR A 72 9.26 -8.21 -18.98
CA THR A 72 9.10 -6.76 -19.12
C THR A 72 8.12 -6.25 -18.08
N LEU A 73 8.52 -5.25 -17.33
CA LEU A 73 7.68 -4.53 -16.38
C LEU A 73 7.92 -3.04 -16.54
N THR A 74 6.86 -2.31 -16.79
CA THR A 74 6.84 -0.84 -16.67
C THR A 74 6.18 -0.46 -15.36
N PHE A 75 6.66 0.58 -14.73
CA PHE A 75 6.08 1.08 -13.49
C PHE A 75 6.00 2.60 -13.50
N ASP A 76 4.91 3.12 -12.96
CA ASP A 76 4.69 4.53 -12.76
C ASP A 76 3.83 4.78 -11.53
N GLY A 77 3.71 6.03 -11.15
CA GLY A 77 2.81 6.48 -10.10
C GLY A 77 3.27 7.77 -9.44
N PRO A 78 2.44 8.33 -8.58
CA PRO A 78 2.73 9.57 -7.88
C PRO A 78 3.64 9.36 -6.68
N ALA A 79 4.00 10.45 -6.01
CA ALA A 79 4.61 10.40 -4.69
C ALA A 79 3.72 9.67 -3.67
N PHE A 80 4.33 9.07 -2.65
CA PHE A 80 3.67 8.20 -1.66
C PHE A 80 2.37 8.77 -1.09
N ASN A 81 2.37 10.04 -0.66
CA ASN A 81 1.18 10.65 -0.05
C ASN A 81 0.00 10.77 -1.02
N ASP A 82 0.28 11.00 -2.30
CA ASP A 82 -0.73 11.12 -3.35
C ASP A 82 -1.23 9.76 -3.84
N TYR A 83 -0.41 8.73 -3.70
CA TYR A 83 -0.73 7.39 -4.16
C TYR A 83 -2.04 6.88 -3.58
N TRP A 84 -2.21 6.98 -2.27
CA TRP A 84 -3.39 6.47 -1.56
C TRP A 84 -4.69 7.17 -1.94
N THR A 85 -4.60 8.42 -2.35
CA THR A 85 -5.76 9.16 -2.89
C THR A 85 -6.12 8.73 -4.31
N LYS A 86 -5.11 8.39 -5.10
CA LYS A 86 -5.27 8.13 -6.55
C LYS A 86 -5.47 6.66 -6.88
N VAL A 87 -4.96 5.73 -6.06
CA VAL A 87 -4.98 4.29 -6.39
C VAL A 87 -6.38 3.76 -6.65
N LYS A 88 -7.37 4.12 -5.84
CA LYS A 88 -8.75 3.66 -6.03
C LYS A 88 -9.34 4.10 -7.37
N THR A 89 -9.14 5.37 -7.73
CA THR A 89 -9.59 5.90 -9.03
C THR A 89 -8.85 5.22 -10.18
N ARG A 90 -7.56 4.98 -10.02
CA ARG A 90 -6.73 4.32 -11.03
C ARG A 90 -7.16 2.87 -11.27
N MET A 91 -7.53 2.15 -10.22
CA MET A 91 -7.91 0.74 -10.30
C MET A 91 -9.30 0.48 -10.89
N VAL A 92 -10.19 1.48 -10.91
CA VAL A 92 -11.51 1.35 -11.55
C VAL A 92 -11.54 1.92 -12.98
N ALA A 93 -10.45 2.45 -13.46
CA ALA A 93 -10.33 2.94 -14.84
C ALA A 93 -10.27 1.78 -15.83
N SER A 94 -10.68 2.02 -17.09
CA SER A 94 -10.68 1.01 -18.15
C SER A 94 -9.28 0.51 -18.53
N ASP A 95 -8.25 1.28 -18.19
CA ASP A 95 -6.83 0.97 -18.42
C ASP A 95 -6.09 0.69 -17.10
N ALA A 96 -6.79 0.11 -16.10
CA ALA A 96 -6.20 -0.23 -14.81
C ALA A 96 -4.96 -1.12 -14.99
N PRO A 97 -3.88 -0.86 -14.22
CA PRO A 97 -2.68 -1.69 -14.27
C PRO A 97 -2.96 -3.09 -13.71
N CYS A 98 -2.24 -4.09 -14.22
CA CYS A 98 -2.38 -5.47 -13.75
C CYS A 98 -1.81 -5.66 -12.33
N ILE A 99 -0.81 -4.87 -11.96
CA ILE A 99 -0.10 -4.98 -10.67
C ILE A 99 -0.17 -3.63 -9.96
N LEU A 100 -0.39 -3.66 -8.67
CA LEU A 100 -0.28 -2.49 -7.80
C LEU A 100 0.48 -2.79 -6.53
N THR A 101 1.04 -1.77 -5.91
CA THR A 101 1.67 -1.88 -4.60
C THR A 101 0.66 -1.52 -3.51
N THR A 102 0.64 -2.28 -2.41
CA THR A 102 -0.19 -1.98 -1.25
C THR A 102 0.62 -2.09 0.04
N GLN A 103 0.03 -1.72 1.16
CA GLN A 103 0.57 -1.91 2.51
C GLN A 103 -0.40 -2.73 3.34
N ALA A 104 0.10 -3.44 4.35
CA ALA A 104 -0.71 -4.21 5.29
C ALA A 104 -1.86 -3.38 5.89
N ALA A 105 -1.58 -2.13 6.28
CA ALA A 105 -2.57 -1.21 6.81
C ALA A 105 -3.66 -0.80 5.80
N ARG A 106 -3.48 -1.09 4.51
CA ARG A 106 -4.39 -0.74 3.42
C ARG A 106 -5.04 -1.96 2.75
N ALA A 107 -4.58 -3.16 3.05
CA ALA A 107 -5.06 -4.38 2.41
C ALA A 107 -6.59 -4.54 2.55
N GLN A 108 -7.14 -4.33 3.75
CA GLN A 108 -8.58 -4.36 4.01
C GLN A 108 -9.33 -3.29 3.21
N GLU A 109 -8.80 -2.08 3.11
CA GLU A 109 -9.41 -0.95 2.38
C GLU A 109 -9.48 -1.21 0.87
N LEU A 110 -8.50 -1.91 0.34
CA LEU A 110 -8.37 -2.20 -1.10
C LEU A 110 -8.91 -3.59 -1.48
N SER A 111 -9.39 -4.39 -0.53
CA SER A 111 -9.76 -5.79 -0.77
C SER A 111 -10.76 -5.98 -1.92
N GLY A 112 -11.72 -5.08 -2.07
CA GLY A 112 -12.70 -5.13 -3.17
C GLY A 112 -12.14 -4.77 -4.56
N LEU A 113 -10.87 -4.36 -4.64
CA LEU A 113 -10.18 -3.99 -5.88
C LEU A 113 -9.05 -4.97 -6.25
N LEU A 114 -8.77 -5.94 -5.37
CA LEU A 114 -7.68 -6.88 -5.51
C LEU A 114 -8.20 -8.27 -5.79
N GLU A 115 -7.56 -8.97 -6.70
CA GLU A 115 -7.82 -10.38 -6.97
C GLU A 115 -7.14 -11.24 -5.90
N PRO A 116 -7.82 -12.22 -5.30
CA PRO A 116 -7.19 -13.20 -4.41
C PRO A 116 -6.07 -13.97 -5.12
N LEU A 117 -4.91 -14.07 -4.47
CA LEU A 117 -3.72 -14.69 -5.06
C LEU A 117 -3.61 -16.20 -4.78
N ASP A 118 -4.51 -16.77 -3.98
CA ASP A 118 -4.41 -18.15 -3.50
C ASP A 118 -4.20 -19.18 -4.64
N SER A 119 -5.01 -19.10 -5.69
CA SER A 119 -4.90 -20.02 -6.84
C SER A 119 -3.63 -19.78 -7.68
N TYR A 120 -3.17 -18.54 -7.78
CA TYR A 120 -1.94 -18.19 -8.49
C TYR A 120 -0.71 -18.67 -7.72
N MET A 121 -0.72 -18.56 -6.40
CA MET A 121 0.33 -19.05 -5.53
C MET A 121 0.43 -20.59 -5.62
N GLU A 122 -0.71 -21.29 -5.58
CA GLU A 122 -0.76 -22.74 -5.75
C GLU A 122 -0.17 -23.15 -7.10
N ALA A 123 -0.60 -22.53 -8.18
CA ALA A 123 -0.10 -22.81 -9.53
C ALA A 123 1.40 -22.53 -9.70
N ALA A 124 1.92 -21.52 -9.00
CA ALA A 124 3.35 -21.17 -9.00
C ALA A 124 4.18 -21.97 -7.97
N GLY A 125 3.56 -22.80 -7.14
CA GLY A 125 4.22 -23.54 -6.07
C GLY A 125 4.72 -22.65 -4.91
N ILE A 126 4.17 -21.43 -4.79
CA ILE A 126 4.50 -20.46 -3.73
C ILE A 126 3.63 -20.76 -2.51
N LYS A 127 4.24 -20.79 -1.33
CA LYS A 127 3.54 -21.03 -0.07
C LYS A 127 3.61 -19.81 0.84
N ALA A 128 2.56 -19.59 1.62
CA ALA A 128 2.57 -18.55 2.64
C ALA A 128 3.72 -18.72 3.66
N SER A 129 4.13 -19.96 3.91
CA SER A 129 5.27 -20.29 4.77
C SER A 129 6.64 -19.88 4.22
N ASP A 130 6.73 -19.50 2.95
CA ASP A 130 7.96 -19.00 2.34
C ASP A 130 8.25 -17.54 2.75
N TYR A 131 7.27 -16.90 3.38
CA TYR A 131 7.32 -15.51 3.84
C TYR A 131 7.24 -15.42 5.37
N ASN A 132 7.58 -14.26 5.91
CA ASN A 132 7.39 -13.98 7.32
C ASN A 132 5.89 -14.00 7.67
N ALA A 133 5.52 -14.75 8.71
CA ALA A 133 4.12 -14.99 9.09
C ALA A 133 3.35 -13.70 9.43
N ALA A 134 3.99 -12.73 10.13
CA ALA A 134 3.35 -11.48 10.49
C ALA A 134 3.08 -10.60 9.25
N MET A 135 4.00 -10.61 8.27
CA MET A 135 3.82 -9.89 7.01
C MET A 135 2.70 -10.51 6.18
N MET A 136 2.66 -11.84 6.07
CA MET A 136 1.58 -12.55 5.37
C MET A 136 0.22 -12.31 6.03
N GLN A 137 0.16 -12.28 7.35
CA GLN A 137 -1.07 -11.96 8.08
C GLN A 137 -1.60 -10.57 7.68
N GLY A 138 -0.72 -9.57 7.54
CA GLY A 138 -1.09 -8.23 7.12
C GLY A 138 -1.61 -8.14 5.67
N MET A 139 -1.25 -9.10 4.82
CA MET A 139 -1.67 -9.18 3.42
C MET A 139 -2.85 -10.15 3.19
N THR A 140 -3.37 -10.76 4.26
CA THR A 140 -4.49 -11.70 4.21
C THR A 140 -5.75 -11.05 4.76
N VAL A 141 -6.81 -11.02 3.97
CA VAL A 141 -8.11 -10.45 4.33
C VAL A 141 -9.19 -11.50 4.10
N ASP A 142 -10.04 -11.73 5.09
CA ASP A 142 -11.13 -12.72 5.06
C ASP A 142 -10.67 -14.14 4.65
N GLY A 143 -9.43 -14.49 5.01
CA GLY A 143 -8.84 -15.79 4.71
C GLY A 143 -8.17 -15.89 3.35
N HIS A 144 -8.18 -14.85 2.54
CA HIS A 144 -7.55 -14.80 1.21
C HIS A 144 -6.30 -13.93 1.18
N VAL A 145 -5.26 -14.41 0.53
CA VAL A 145 -4.03 -13.64 0.28
C VAL A 145 -4.27 -12.65 -0.84
N LEU A 146 -4.20 -11.35 -0.54
CA LEU A 146 -4.44 -10.29 -1.52
C LEU A 146 -3.16 -9.65 -2.07
N ALA A 147 -2.03 -9.84 -1.41
CA ALA A 147 -0.73 -9.35 -1.86
C ALA A 147 0.39 -10.22 -1.29
N LEU A 148 1.55 -10.18 -1.94
CA LEU A 148 2.77 -10.80 -1.43
C LEU A 148 3.69 -9.72 -0.86
N PRO A 149 4.27 -9.92 0.34
CA PRO A 149 5.19 -8.94 0.91
C PRO A 149 6.51 -8.91 0.14
N TYR A 150 6.99 -7.74 -0.20
CA TYR A 150 8.29 -7.54 -0.86
C TYR A 150 9.31 -6.88 0.06
N ASP A 151 8.87 -6.14 1.07
CA ASP A 151 9.74 -5.55 2.10
C ASP A 151 9.02 -5.43 3.45
N ALA A 152 9.75 -4.98 4.46
CA ALA A 152 9.24 -4.60 5.76
C ALA A 152 9.93 -3.33 6.26
N GLU A 153 9.15 -2.41 6.79
CA GLU A 153 9.62 -1.15 7.37
C GLU A 153 9.40 -1.18 8.90
N PRO A 154 10.36 -1.68 9.69
CA PRO A 154 10.25 -1.60 11.14
C PRO A 154 10.49 -0.18 11.62
N ASP A 155 9.68 0.29 12.57
CA ASP A 155 9.97 1.53 13.28
C ASP A 155 11.18 1.35 14.17
N VAL A 156 12.13 2.28 14.11
CA VAL A 156 13.37 2.27 14.89
C VAL A 156 13.65 3.64 15.48
N LEU A 157 14.29 3.63 16.63
CA LEU A 157 14.74 4.85 17.30
C LEU A 157 16.14 5.24 16.81
N TYR A 158 16.25 6.32 16.06
CA TYR A 158 17.53 6.94 15.74
C TYR A 158 17.96 7.89 16.85
N TYR A 159 19.24 7.87 17.20
CA TYR A 159 19.78 8.80 18.18
C TYR A 159 21.01 9.54 17.65
N ASN A 160 21.18 10.78 18.11
CA ASN A 160 22.37 11.58 17.80
C ASN A 160 23.47 11.25 18.81
N ARG A 161 24.51 10.55 18.36
CA ARG A 161 25.63 10.11 19.18
C ARG A 161 26.32 11.26 19.90
N GLU A 162 26.62 12.35 19.20
CA GLU A 162 27.31 13.51 19.78
C GLU A 162 26.49 14.19 20.89
N MET A 163 25.16 14.25 20.73
CA MET A 163 24.30 14.82 21.76
C MET A 163 24.34 13.98 23.04
N PHE A 164 24.29 12.65 22.91
CA PHE A 164 24.42 11.74 24.06
C PHE A 164 25.78 11.87 24.75
N GLU A 165 26.87 11.88 23.99
CA GLU A 165 28.24 12.05 24.53
C GLU A 165 28.41 13.39 25.26
N LYS A 166 27.95 14.50 24.66
CA LYS A 166 28.02 15.84 25.28
C LYS A 166 27.20 15.95 26.56
N ALA A 167 26.09 15.22 26.63
CA ALA A 167 25.23 15.16 27.83
C ALA A 167 25.72 14.14 28.87
N GLY A 168 26.79 13.40 28.60
CA GLY A 168 27.29 12.34 29.48
C GLY A 168 26.35 11.16 29.63
N LEU A 169 25.50 10.93 28.61
CA LEU A 169 24.53 9.83 28.58
C LEU A 169 25.11 8.61 27.87
N GLN A 170 24.68 7.43 28.32
CA GLN A 170 25.04 6.18 27.64
C GLN A 170 24.18 6.01 26.37
N ALA A 171 24.80 5.48 25.31
CA ALA A 171 24.08 5.15 24.11
C ALA A 171 22.94 4.14 24.38
N PRO A 172 21.78 4.28 23.70
CA PRO A 172 20.71 3.29 23.78
C PRO A 172 21.20 1.89 23.45
N SER A 173 20.74 0.90 24.19
CA SER A 173 21.07 -0.52 24.01
C SER A 173 19.80 -1.33 23.72
N THR A 174 19.93 -2.63 23.49
CA THR A 174 18.81 -3.56 23.30
C THR A 174 17.91 -3.68 24.55
N SER A 175 18.38 -3.24 25.70
CA SER A 175 17.62 -3.17 26.97
C SER A 175 17.18 -1.74 27.33
N TYR A 176 17.16 -0.82 26.37
CA TYR A 176 16.76 0.55 26.58
C TYR A 176 15.28 0.63 26.92
N THR A 177 14.98 1.04 28.16
CA THR A 177 13.60 1.07 28.69
C THR A 177 12.91 2.39 28.36
N THR A 178 11.57 2.40 28.38
CA THR A 178 10.78 3.63 28.25
C THR A 178 11.13 4.68 29.31
N GLU A 179 11.37 4.24 30.54
CA GLU A 179 11.79 5.13 31.64
C GLU A 179 13.14 5.81 31.32
N GLN A 180 14.11 5.02 30.86
CA GLN A 180 15.42 5.56 30.48
C GLN A 180 15.27 6.51 29.28
N PHE A 181 14.45 6.16 28.29
CA PHE A 181 14.15 7.02 27.14
C PHE A 181 13.59 8.38 27.57
N LEU A 182 12.59 8.41 28.45
CA LEU A 182 11.99 9.66 28.94
C LEU A 182 13.01 10.52 29.71
N LYS A 183 13.84 9.89 30.55
CA LYS A 183 14.90 10.55 31.27
C LYS A 183 15.94 11.19 30.36
N ASP A 184 16.39 10.44 29.34
CA ASP A 184 17.40 10.90 28.41
C ASP A 184 16.83 11.97 27.45
N ALA A 185 15.61 11.82 26.99
CA ALA A 185 14.93 12.83 26.17
C ALA A 185 14.80 14.17 26.94
N LYS A 186 14.47 14.11 28.22
CA LYS A 186 14.42 15.29 29.07
C LYS A 186 15.81 15.92 29.26
N ALA A 187 16.85 15.12 29.50
CA ALA A 187 18.22 15.59 29.66
C ALA A 187 18.80 16.22 28.38
N LEU A 188 18.35 15.76 27.22
CA LEU A 188 18.75 16.26 25.90
C LEU A 188 17.96 17.50 25.45
N THR A 189 16.92 17.88 26.20
CA THR A 189 16.09 19.06 25.89
C THR A 189 16.65 20.30 26.57
N GLY A 190 16.94 21.34 25.82
CA GLY A 190 17.47 22.62 26.31
C GLY A 190 18.14 23.39 25.17
N ASP A 191 18.46 24.66 25.39
CA ASP A 191 19.15 25.53 24.45
C ASP A 191 18.52 25.56 23.04
N GLY A 192 17.20 25.55 22.97
CA GLY A 192 16.45 25.53 21.70
C GLY A 192 16.45 24.18 20.98
N LYS A 193 16.90 23.11 21.63
CA LYS A 193 16.89 21.74 21.12
C LYS A 193 15.86 20.90 21.86
N TYR A 194 15.37 19.89 21.20
CA TYR A 194 14.43 18.92 21.75
C TYR A 194 15.08 17.55 21.81
N GLY A 195 14.89 16.83 22.92
CA GLY A 195 15.43 15.49 23.13
C GLY A 195 14.78 14.44 22.21
N ILE A 196 13.60 14.74 21.66
CA ILE A 196 12.94 13.91 20.66
C ILE A 196 12.20 14.78 19.65
N ALA A 197 12.18 14.33 18.40
CA ALA A 197 11.30 14.86 17.36
C ALA A 197 10.39 13.73 16.87
N VAL A 198 9.09 13.97 16.85
CA VAL A 198 8.09 13.02 16.40
C VAL A 198 7.24 13.63 15.28
N LYS A 199 6.82 12.79 14.34
CA LYS A 199 5.84 13.20 13.32
C LYS A 199 4.44 13.17 13.98
N PRO A 200 3.61 14.20 13.85
CA PRO A 200 2.28 14.26 14.45
C PRO A 200 1.28 13.37 13.65
N SER A 201 1.48 12.07 13.71
CA SER A 201 0.60 11.08 13.09
C SER A 201 0.36 9.96 14.12
N LEU A 202 -0.89 9.55 14.27
CA LEU A 202 -1.27 8.59 15.31
C LEU A 202 -0.87 7.15 14.95
N LEU A 203 -0.94 6.78 13.67
CA LEU A 203 -0.69 5.42 13.20
C LEU A 203 0.59 5.35 12.39
N GLY A 204 1.43 4.34 12.68
CA GLY A 204 2.71 4.16 12.01
C GLY A 204 3.71 5.28 12.29
N ASN A 205 3.64 5.89 13.48
CA ASN A 205 4.56 6.93 13.94
C ASN A 205 4.50 7.02 15.47
N ALA A 206 5.46 7.70 16.06
CA ALA A 206 5.76 7.72 17.47
C ALA A 206 4.56 7.81 18.46
N PRO A 207 3.51 8.63 18.26
CA PRO A 207 2.39 8.62 19.21
C PRO A 207 1.70 7.27 19.32
N GLY A 208 1.48 6.57 18.19
CA GLY A 208 0.93 5.22 18.21
C GLY A 208 1.88 4.20 18.81
N ASP A 209 3.17 4.31 18.49
CA ASP A 209 4.22 3.42 18.99
C ASP A 209 4.39 3.56 20.51
N PHE A 210 4.32 4.77 21.05
CA PHE A 210 4.32 4.98 22.51
C PHE A 210 3.09 4.38 23.16
N GLY A 211 1.89 4.56 22.59
CA GLY A 211 0.69 3.91 23.10
C GLY A 211 0.83 2.39 23.17
N ILE A 212 1.43 1.78 22.16
CA ILE A 212 1.71 0.34 22.12
C ILE A 212 2.81 -0.04 23.11
N ALA A 213 3.89 0.75 23.22
CA ALA A 213 5.00 0.49 24.15
C ALA A 213 4.56 0.49 25.62
N PHE A 214 3.53 1.27 25.97
CA PHE A 214 2.90 1.25 27.28
C PHE A 214 1.88 0.10 27.47
N GLY A 215 1.74 -0.77 26.47
CA GLY A 215 0.88 -1.94 26.51
C GLY A 215 -0.57 -1.70 26.08
N GLY A 216 -0.82 -0.56 25.46
CA GLY A 216 -2.08 -0.30 24.77
C GLY A 216 -2.14 -1.01 23.41
N GLN A 217 -3.30 -0.97 22.79
CA GLN A 217 -3.54 -1.50 21.44
C GLN A 217 -4.29 -0.46 20.62
N VAL A 218 -4.05 -0.42 19.32
CA VAL A 218 -4.78 0.46 18.38
C VAL A 218 -6.17 -0.08 18.12
N SER A 219 -6.28 -1.40 18.00
CA SER A 219 -7.55 -2.11 17.81
C SER A 219 -7.55 -3.47 18.50
N LYS A 220 -8.71 -3.94 18.89
CA LYS A 220 -8.94 -5.27 19.44
C LYS A 220 -10.29 -5.78 18.94
N ASP A 221 -10.31 -7.01 18.43
CA ASP A 221 -11.52 -7.66 17.92
C ASP A 221 -12.31 -6.78 16.91
N GLY A 222 -11.57 -6.14 16.00
CA GLY A 222 -12.11 -5.25 14.96
C GLY A 222 -12.64 -3.90 15.48
N LYS A 223 -12.42 -3.57 16.76
CA LYS A 223 -12.84 -2.31 17.37
C LYS A 223 -11.65 -1.43 17.70
N ASN A 224 -11.81 -0.13 17.50
CA ASN A 224 -10.82 0.87 17.90
C ASN A 224 -10.69 0.91 19.43
N THR A 225 -9.45 0.89 19.94
CA THR A 225 -9.12 0.90 21.37
C THR A 225 -8.21 2.06 21.77
N LEU A 226 -8.18 3.14 20.99
CA LEU A 226 -7.35 4.32 21.26
C LEU A 226 -7.68 5.04 22.56
N THR A 227 -8.82 4.73 23.18
CA THR A 227 -9.24 5.23 24.49
C THR A 227 -8.85 4.29 25.64
N ASP A 228 -8.16 3.20 25.37
CA ASP A 228 -7.60 2.33 26.40
C ASP A 228 -6.67 3.15 27.31
N PRO A 229 -6.79 3.04 28.65
CA PRO A 229 -5.97 3.84 29.57
C PRO A 229 -4.48 3.71 29.33
N LYS A 230 -3.97 2.53 28.97
CA LYS A 230 -2.55 2.31 28.71
C LYS A 230 -2.11 2.96 27.39
N PHE A 231 -3.00 2.95 26.37
CA PHE A 231 -2.72 3.66 25.12
C PHE A 231 -2.66 5.17 25.35
N VAL A 232 -3.62 5.71 26.10
CA VAL A 232 -3.68 7.13 26.47
C VAL A 232 -2.45 7.54 27.28
N GLU A 233 -2.04 6.73 28.27
CA GLU A 233 -0.83 6.97 29.07
C GLU A 233 0.43 7.08 28.19
N GLY A 234 0.57 6.20 27.19
CA GLY A 234 1.72 6.22 26.30
C GLY A 234 1.75 7.42 25.35
N VAL A 235 0.60 8.02 25.04
CA VAL A 235 0.51 9.18 24.13
C VAL A 235 0.64 10.51 24.87
N GLN A 236 0.35 10.58 26.19
CA GLN A 236 0.49 11.76 27.03
C GLN A 236 1.95 12.02 27.45
#